data_2ca5af552963b4fc844f328bcd322f5f
#
_entry.id   2ca5af552963b4fc844f328bcd322f5f
#
_cell.length_a   1.000
_cell.length_b   1.000
_cell.length_c   1.000
_cell.angle_alpha   90.00
_cell.angle_beta   90.00
_cell.angle_gamma   90.00
#
_symmetry.space_group_name_H-M   'P 1'
#
loop_
_entity.id
_entity.type
_entity.pdbx_description
1 polymer ?
#
loop_
_entity_poly.entity_id
_entity_poly.type
_entity_poly.pdbx_seq_one_letter_code
_entity_poly.pdbx_strand_id
1 'polypeptide(L)'
;MHMMTDRWGYLPYSEALQGAANFQPVYDTQESIYKGLISDLTEAVTLFDANSSLNGDILFGGDQSRWVQFANTLRMVMALRLSGADAPYAQSEYEKAVTAGVIDSDVMYAHLAEDANASPWYSRFITRTDYAISNTMDDMMTEKGDLRLLKFADPAPDAEAEGLSGLDLIQGMTYGISNDAAGAIQNSAVSFPGAAIRSQDSPLPIYTLAQVHLSHAEATLHGWSVPGDPATHYNAGVTASFEQWWGADGTSAAASYLEQNPYVDLNSIAYEKWVAAFPSGYEAWAEWRRLDHPVLTPAVDAQNTSGQIPVRHAYGQTESELNGVNYDAAVSVQGPDNLDTKLWWDVN
;
A
#
# COMPACT_ATOMS: atom_id res chain seq x y z
N MET A 1 -6.15 -7.02 10.53
CA MET A 1 -6.99 -7.95 9.76
C MET A 1 -7.11 -7.53 8.29
N HIS A 2 -7.44 -6.26 7.96
CA HIS A 2 -7.56 -5.75 6.58
C HIS A 2 -6.41 -6.20 5.66
N MET A 3 -5.16 -5.80 5.96
CA MET A 3 -3.99 -6.22 5.16
C MET A 3 -3.75 -7.74 5.12
N MET A 4 -4.25 -8.49 6.09
CA MET A 4 -4.12 -9.96 6.08
C MET A 4 -5.11 -10.57 5.11
N THR A 5 -6.39 -10.17 5.14
CA THR A 5 -7.37 -10.70 4.20
C THR A 5 -7.04 -10.32 2.75
N ASP A 6 -6.34 -9.18 2.52
CA ASP A 6 -5.84 -8.80 1.19
C ASP A 6 -4.67 -9.66 0.69
N ARG A 7 -4.08 -10.47 1.56
CA ARG A 7 -3.01 -11.42 1.18
C ARG A 7 -3.54 -12.82 0.96
N TRP A 8 -4.39 -13.32 1.87
CA TRP A 8 -4.81 -14.72 1.90
C TRP A 8 -6.28 -14.94 1.52
N GLY A 9 -7.11 -13.90 1.56
CA GLY A 9 -8.56 -14.01 1.37
C GLY A 9 -9.25 -14.42 2.66
N TYR A 10 -9.82 -15.62 2.70
CA TYR A 10 -10.52 -16.13 3.88
C TYR A 10 -9.57 -16.34 5.05
N LEU A 11 -9.97 -15.92 6.24
CA LEU A 11 -9.16 -15.98 7.46
C LEU A 11 -10.07 -16.21 8.67
N PRO A 12 -9.57 -16.81 9.76
CA PRO A 12 -10.25 -16.76 11.04
C PRO A 12 -10.41 -15.30 11.52
N TYR A 13 -11.66 -14.88 11.71
CA TYR A 13 -12.03 -13.55 12.17
C TYR A 13 -13.04 -13.62 13.30
N SER A 14 -14.25 -14.13 13.06
CA SER A 14 -15.34 -14.19 14.05
C SER A 14 -15.03 -15.08 15.26
N GLU A 15 -14.27 -16.15 15.06
CA GLU A 15 -13.86 -17.10 16.11
C GLU A 15 -12.38 -16.96 16.51
N ALA A 16 -11.68 -15.92 16.01
CA ALA A 16 -10.26 -15.71 16.31
C ALA A 16 -10.05 -15.27 17.77
N LEU A 17 -8.83 -15.45 18.27
CA LEU A 17 -8.35 -14.96 19.56
C LEU A 17 -9.10 -15.46 20.80
N GLN A 18 -9.77 -16.60 20.72
CA GLN A 18 -10.50 -17.23 21.84
C GLN A 18 -9.58 -18.07 22.75
N GLY A 19 -8.28 -18.11 22.48
CA GLY A 19 -7.31 -18.86 23.26
C GLY A 19 -7.66 -20.35 23.36
N ALA A 20 -7.59 -20.91 24.56
CA ALA A 20 -7.86 -22.32 24.80
C ALA A 20 -9.32 -22.75 24.54
N ALA A 21 -10.25 -21.83 24.36
CA ALA A 21 -11.65 -22.14 24.07
C ALA A 21 -11.86 -22.59 22.61
N ASN A 22 -11.03 -22.12 21.68
CA ASN A 22 -11.08 -22.52 20.28
C ASN A 22 -9.71 -22.49 19.61
N PHE A 23 -9.10 -23.66 19.37
CA PHE A 23 -7.84 -23.79 18.64
C PHE A 23 -8.01 -24.06 17.14
N GLN A 24 -9.24 -24.29 16.69
CA GLN A 24 -9.57 -24.60 15.30
C GLN A 24 -10.71 -23.68 14.83
N PRO A 25 -10.45 -22.36 14.75
CA PRO A 25 -11.48 -21.41 14.33
C PRO A 25 -11.87 -21.62 12.87
N VAL A 26 -13.11 -21.31 12.53
CA VAL A 26 -13.57 -21.28 11.14
C VAL A 26 -12.90 -20.14 10.37
N TYR A 27 -12.80 -20.32 9.05
CA TYR A 27 -12.35 -19.26 8.14
C TYR A 27 -13.57 -18.48 7.66
N ASP A 28 -13.62 -17.22 8.01
CA ASP A 28 -14.65 -16.31 7.52
C ASP A 28 -14.39 -15.92 6.07
N THR A 29 -15.45 -15.65 5.32
CA THR A 29 -15.32 -15.16 3.95
C THR A 29 -14.71 -13.77 3.91
N GLN A 30 -13.97 -13.44 2.85
CA GLN A 30 -13.40 -12.10 2.71
C GLN A 30 -14.47 -11.00 2.73
N GLU A 31 -15.66 -11.26 2.15
CA GLU A 31 -16.81 -10.38 2.23
C GLU A 31 -17.22 -10.09 3.68
N SER A 32 -17.39 -11.16 4.49
CA SER A 32 -17.81 -10.99 5.89
C SER A 32 -16.74 -10.27 6.72
N ILE A 33 -15.46 -10.54 6.48
CA ILE A 33 -14.35 -9.84 7.14
C ILE A 33 -14.39 -8.35 6.82
N TYR A 34 -14.50 -7.95 5.54
CA TYR A 34 -14.55 -6.54 5.15
C TYR A 34 -15.74 -5.82 5.76
N LYS A 35 -16.95 -6.39 5.63
CA LYS A 35 -18.17 -5.82 6.21
C LYS A 35 -18.10 -5.74 7.74
N GLY A 36 -17.52 -6.74 8.38
CA GLY A 36 -17.27 -6.74 9.83
C GLY A 36 -16.32 -5.62 10.26
N LEU A 37 -15.16 -5.49 9.61
CA LEU A 37 -14.19 -4.43 9.90
C LEU A 37 -14.75 -3.02 9.70
N ILE A 38 -15.53 -2.80 8.64
CA ILE A 38 -16.22 -1.51 8.40
C ILE A 38 -17.22 -1.24 9.52
N SER A 39 -17.97 -2.26 9.97
CA SER A 39 -18.89 -2.16 11.09
C SER A 39 -18.17 -1.86 12.41
N ASP A 40 -17.09 -2.60 12.70
CA ASP A 40 -16.29 -2.41 13.91
C ASP A 40 -15.71 -0.99 14.00
N LEU A 41 -15.19 -0.45 12.91
CA LEU A 41 -14.70 0.91 12.84
C LEU A 41 -15.83 1.94 12.99
N THR A 42 -17.02 1.64 12.44
CA THR A 42 -18.20 2.50 12.58
C THR A 42 -18.67 2.57 14.04
N GLU A 43 -18.63 1.46 14.74
CA GLU A 43 -18.93 1.41 16.17
C GLU A 43 -17.83 2.12 17.00
N ALA A 44 -16.56 1.79 16.72
CA ALA A 44 -15.41 2.30 17.46
C ALA A 44 -15.37 3.84 17.55
N VAL A 45 -15.71 4.54 16.45
CA VAL A 45 -15.73 6.02 16.47
C VAL A 45 -16.80 6.59 17.40
N THR A 46 -17.83 5.82 17.75
CA THR A 46 -18.88 6.24 18.71
C THR A 46 -18.47 6.08 20.18
N LEU A 47 -17.38 5.32 20.43
CA LEU A 47 -16.88 5.05 21.78
C LEU A 47 -15.92 6.12 22.28
N PHE A 48 -15.48 7.04 21.44
CA PHE A 48 -14.64 8.15 21.86
C PHE A 48 -15.41 9.11 22.79
N ASP A 49 -14.79 9.43 23.90
CA ASP A 49 -15.31 10.40 24.88
C ASP A 49 -14.34 11.60 24.95
N ALA A 50 -14.81 12.76 24.53
CA ALA A 50 -14.03 14.00 24.55
C ALA A 50 -13.52 14.40 25.96
N ASN A 51 -14.05 13.81 27.01
CA ASN A 51 -13.61 14.03 28.40
C ASN A 51 -12.54 13.03 28.85
N SER A 52 -12.25 12.01 28.06
CA SER A 52 -11.20 11.03 28.35
C SER A 52 -9.88 11.43 27.70
N SER A 53 -8.76 10.92 28.23
CA SER A 53 -7.42 11.09 27.64
C SER A 53 -6.87 9.75 27.19
N LEU A 54 -6.26 9.70 26.02
CA LEU A 54 -5.54 8.54 25.50
C LEU A 54 -4.06 8.65 25.89
N ASN A 55 -3.75 8.24 27.13
CA ASN A 55 -2.37 8.27 27.61
C ASN A 55 -1.53 7.19 26.92
N GLY A 56 -0.32 7.56 26.49
CA GLY A 56 0.61 6.63 25.82
C GLY A 56 0.32 6.42 24.34
N ASP A 57 -0.55 7.23 23.74
CA ASP A 57 -0.77 7.24 22.29
C ASP A 57 0.46 7.76 21.55
N ILE A 58 1.13 6.88 20.85
CA ILE A 58 2.37 7.17 20.11
C ILE A 58 2.12 7.65 18.67
N LEU A 59 0.87 7.62 18.20
CA LEU A 59 0.53 7.99 16.83
C LEU A 59 0.01 9.42 16.74
N PHE A 60 -0.94 9.78 17.57
CA PHE A 60 -1.60 11.09 17.53
C PHE A 60 -1.47 11.90 18.84
N GLY A 61 -0.70 11.41 19.81
CA GLY A 61 -0.47 12.11 21.08
C GLY A 61 -1.73 12.29 21.93
N GLY A 62 -2.73 11.46 21.76
CA GLY A 62 -4.00 11.49 22.47
C GLY A 62 -5.11 12.27 21.75
N ASP A 63 -4.88 12.77 20.56
CA ASP A 63 -5.89 13.46 19.75
C ASP A 63 -6.93 12.47 19.20
N GLN A 64 -8.09 12.41 19.89
CA GLN A 64 -9.19 11.53 19.50
C GLN A 64 -9.82 11.91 18.17
N SER A 65 -9.80 13.18 17.77
CA SER A 65 -10.37 13.62 16.50
C SER A 65 -9.58 13.05 15.32
N ARG A 66 -8.27 12.96 15.45
CA ARG A 66 -7.40 12.31 14.45
C ARG A 66 -7.64 10.80 14.39
N TRP A 67 -7.91 10.14 15.52
CA TRP A 67 -8.31 8.73 15.52
C TRP A 67 -9.63 8.50 14.79
N VAL A 68 -10.63 9.39 14.98
CA VAL A 68 -11.91 9.33 14.27
C VAL A 68 -11.70 9.51 12.76
N GLN A 69 -10.93 10.53 12.34
CA GLN A 69 -10.59 10.74 10.93
C GLN A 69 -9.86 9.55 10.34
N PHE A 70 -8.91 8.97 11.06
CA PHE A 70 -8.17 7.80 10.59
C PHE A 70 -9.06 6.56 10.43
N ALA A 71 -9.95 6.30 11.40
CA ALA A 71 -10.92 5.21 11.31
C ALA A 71 -11.85 5.37 10.08
N ASN A 72 -12.35 6.58 9.83
CA ASN A 72 -13.16 6.87 8.65
C ASN A 72 -12.35 6.73 7.35
N THR A 73 -11.06 7.07 7.36
CA THR A 73 -10.18 6.87 6.20
C THR A 73 -10.03 5.38 5.89
N LEU A 74 -9.82 4.54 6.90
CA LEU A 74 -9.77 3.09 6.70
C LEU A 74 -11.10 2.53 6.18
N ARG A 75 -12.24 3.03 6.69
CA ARG A 75 -13.57 2.66 6.14
C ARG A 75 -13.70 3.05 4.68
N MET A 76 -13.32 4.26 4.33
CA MET A 76 -13.32 4.78 2.96
C MET A 76 -12.51 3.89 2.01
N VAL A 77 -11.29 3.53 2.39
CA VAL A 77 -10.41 2.69 1.57
C VAL A 77 -10.94 1.28 1.41
N MET A 78 -11.37 0.67 2.52
CA MET A 78 -11.97 -0.67 2.48
C MET A 78 -13.24 -0.67 1.63
N ALA A 79 -14.08 0.37 1.72
CA ALA A 79 -15.26 0.49 0.88
C ALA A 79 -14.88 0.59 -0.61
N LEU A 80 -13.91 1.44 -0.97
CA LEU A 80 -13.46 1.58 -2.35
C LEU A 80 -12.89 0.26 -2.91
N ARG A 81 -12.20 -0.54 -2.07
CA ARG A 81 -11.68 -1.86 -2.47
C ARG A 81 -12.78 -2.81 -2.94
N LEU A 82 -14.00 -2.64 -2.45
CA LEU A 82 -15.16 -3.45 -2.80
C LEU A 82 -15.92 -2.94 -4.03
N SER A 83 -15.46 -1.88 -4.70
CA SER A 83 -16.17 -1.23 -5.80
C SER A 83 -16.54 -2.18 -6.96
N GLY A 84 -15.71 -3.19 -7.23
CA GLY A 84 -15.96 -4.20 -8.24
C GLY A 84 -16.84 -5.37 -7.75
N ALA A 85 -16.71 -5.77 -6.49
CA ALA A 85 -17.39 -6.96 -5.95
C ALA A 85 -18.79 -6.68 -5.38
N ASP A 86 -18.98 -5.51 -4.73
CA ASP A 86 -20.26 -5.07 -4.15
C ASP A 86 -20.41 -3.55 -4.28
N ALA A 87 -20.58 -3.07 -5.51
CA ALA A 87 -20.62 -1.64 -5.82
C ALA A 87 -21.65 -0.83 -5.00
N PRO A 88 -22.90 -1.30 -4.78
CA PRO A 88 -23.86 -0.55 -3.97
C PRO A 88 -23.44 -0.39 -2.51
N TYR A 89 -22.89 -1.43 -1.89
CA TYR A 89 -22.37 -1.37 -0.53
C TYR A 89 -21.13 -0.47 -0.45
N ALA A 90 -20.21 -0.65 -1.40
CA ALA A 90 -18.99 0.15 -1.51
C ALA A 90 -19.30 1.65 -1.60
N GLN A 91 -20.17 2.06 -2.51
CA GLN A 91 -20.59 3.46 -2.65
C GLN A 91 -21.19 4.00 -1.34
N SER A 92 -22.16 3.27 -0.76
CA SER A 92 -22.85 3.71 0.45
C SER A 92 -21.88 3.92 1.63
N GLU A 93 -20.96 2.97 1.86
CA GLU A 93 -20.00 3.08 2.98
C GLU A 93 -18.91 4.11 2.71
N TYR A 94 -18.46 4.25 1.47
CA TYR A 94 -17.52 5.29 1.06
C TYR A 94 -18.08 6.70 1.33
N GLU A 95 -19.27 6.99 0.84
CA GLU A 95 -19.92 8.30 0.99
C GLU A 95 -20.19 8.63 2.48
N LYS A 96 -20.58 7.64 3.29
CA LYS A 96 -20.72 7.81 4.74
C LYS A 96 -19.39 8.15 5.41
N ALA A 97 -18.32 7.44 5.06
CA ALA A 97 -17.00 7.67 5.63
C ALA A 97 -16.46 9.06 5.28
N VAL A 98 -16.61 9.49 4.02
CA VAL A 98 -16.22 10.84 3.57
C VAL A 98 -17.02 11.92 4.28
N THR A 99 -18.35 11.74 4.42
CA THR A 99 -19.23 12.68 5.13
C THR A 99 -18.87 12.80 6.62
N ALA A 100 -18.42 11.70 7.23
CA ALA A 100 -18.00 11.68 8.64
C ALA A 100 -16.63 12.33 8.88
N GLY A 101 -15.86 12.60 7.83
CA GLY A 101 -14.55 13.24 7.85
C GLY A 101 -13.40 12.23 7.85
N VAL A 102 -12.57 12.33 6.83
CA VAL A 102 -11.31 11.56 6.65
C VAL A 102 -10.11 12.38 7.10
N ILE A 103 -8.91 11.80 7.10
CA ILE A 103 -7.69 12.53 7.46
C ILE A 103 -7.47 13.76 6.57
N ASP A 104 -6.94 14.83 7.17
CA ASP A 104 -6.57 16.10 6.54
C ASP A 104 -5.04 16.35 6.58
N SER A 105 -4.30 15.39 7.09
CA SER A 105 -2.84 15.36 7.13
C SER A 105 -2.35 13.90 7.14
N ASP A 106 -1.12 13.69 6.67
CA ASP A 106 -0.53 12.36 6.64
C ASP A 106 -0.50 11.71 8.03
N VAL A 107 -0.78 10.42 8.07
CA VAL A 107 -0.62 9.58 9.25
C VAL A 107 0.74 8.89 9.16
N MET A 108 1.68 9.39 9.96
CA MET A 108 3.06 8.94 9.97
C MET A 108 3.42 8.34 11.33
N TYR A 109 4.04 7.16 11.35
CA TYR A 109 4.67 6.66 12.55
C TYR A 109 6.10 7.21 12.64
N ALA A 110 6.40 7.95 13.71
CA ALA A 110 7.72 8.53 13.92
C ALA A 110 8.64 7.50 14.58
N HIS A 111 9.69 7.10 13.86
CA HIS A 111 10.82 6.39 14.46
C HIS A 111 11.73 7.37 15.19
N LEU A 112 12.54 6.87 16.11
CA LEU A 112 13.49 7.66 16.88
C LEU A 112 14.92 7.29 16.50
N ALA A 113 15.83 8.25 16.55
CA ALA A 113 17.25 8.03 16.29
C ALA A 113 17.94 7.32 17.47
N GLU A 114 17.36 6.19 17.90
CA GLU A 114 17.87 5.32 18.97
C GLU A 114 17.59 3.86 18.62
N ASP A 115 18.48 2.93 18.98
CA ASP A 115 18.47 1.55 18.49
C ASP A 115 17.17 0.78 18.78
N ALA A 116 16.51 1.07 19.91
CA ALA A 116 15.28 0.38 20.29
C ALA A 116 14.05 0.79 19.45
N ASN A 117 14.09 1.98 18.85
CA ASN A 117 12.98 2.58 18.11
C ASN A 117 13.37 3.00 16.69
N ALA A 118 14.50 2.51 16.20
CA ALA A 118 15.01 2.80 14.86
C ALA A 118 14.10 2.24 13.77
N SER A 119 14.09 2.90 12.62
CA SER A 119 13.43 2.41 11.42
C SER A 119 13.91 0.98 11.09
N PRO A 120 13.01 0.04 10.79
CA PRO A 120 13.40 -1.31 10.34
C PRO A 120 14.25 -1.29 9.06
N TRP A 121 14.08 -0.29 8.19
CA TRP A 121 14.91 -0.09 7.01
C TRP A 121 16.34 0.27 7.39
N TYR A 122 16.54 1.19 8.34
CA TYR A 122 17.86 1.50 8.88
C TYR A 122 18.56 0.24 9.40
N SER A 123 17.89 -0.52 10.28
CA SER A 123 18.45 -1.72 10.88
C SER A 123 18.87 -2.77 9.84
N ARG A 124 18.14 -2.90 8.74
CA ARG A 124 18.49 -3.82 7.65
C ARG A 124 19.73 -3.41 6.86
N PHE A 125 20.04 -2.11 6.80
CA PHE A 125 21.17 -1.59 6.03
C PHE A 125 22.43 -1.32 6.84
N ILE A 126 22.45 -1.57 8.17
CA ILE A 126 23.65 -1.39 9.01
C ILE A 126 24.79 -2.29 8.53
N THR A 127 24.51 -3.55 8.20
CA THR A 127 25.52 -4.56 7.88
C THR A 127 25.31 -5.26 6.54
N ARG A 128 24.20 -5.00 5.85
CA ARG A 128 23.81 -5.70 4.63
C ARG A 128 23.18 -4.74 3.62
N THR A 129 23.26 -5.11 2.35
CA THR A 129 22.67 -4.37 1.21
C THR A 129 21.80 -5.34 0.39
N ASP A 130 20.72 -5.84 1.02
CA ASP A 130 19.92 -6.93 0.46
C ASP A 130 18.77 -6.44 -0.46
N TYR A 131 18.53 -5.14 -0.54
CA TYR A 131 17.37 -4.58 -1.25
C TYR A 131 17.82 -3.43 -2.16
N ALA A 132 17.61 -3.58 -3.45
CA ALA A 132 17.78 -2.51 -4.43
C ALA A 132 16.40 -2.03 -4.93
N ILE A 133 16.36 -0.85 -5.53
CA ILE A 133 15.18 -0.41 -6.29
C ILE A 133 15.03 -1.30 -7.51
N SER A 134 13.80 -1.71 -7.85
CA SER A 134 13.54 -2.51 -9.03
C SER A 134 13.65 -1.68 -10.31
N ASN A 135 14.13 -2.29 -11.37
CA ASN A 135 14.10 -1.67 -12.71
C ASN A 135 12.68 -1.30 -13.13
N THR A 136 11.65 -2.06 -12.73
CA THR A 136 10.25 -1.72 -13.04
C THR A 136 9.86 -0.34 -12.51
N MET A 137 10.26 -0.01 -11.27
CA MET A 137 9.98 1.31 -10.70
C MET A 137 10.84 2.39 -11.36
N ASP A 138 12.13 2.14 -11.54
CA ASP A 138 13.06 3.06 -12.19
C ASP A 138 12.61 3.40 -13.61
N ASP A 139 12.40 2.40 -14.46
CA ASP A 139 12.00 2.59 -15.86
C ASP A 139 10.70 3.40 -15.98
N MET A 140 9.67 3.04 -15.20
CA MET A 140 8.36 3.70 -15.27
C MET A 140 8.39 5.15 -14.77
N MET A 141 9.11 5.41 -13.68
CA MET A 141 9.19 6.76 -13.11
C MET A 141 10.10 7.66 -13.94
N THR A 142 11.19 7.12 -14.49
CA THR A 142 12.10 7.84 -15.39
C THR A 142 11.40 8.20 -16.70
N GLU A 143 10.62 7.30 -17.30
CA GLU A 143 9.83 7.57 -18.50
C GLU A 143 8.86 8.75 -18.30
N LYS A 144 8.30 8.88 -17.11
CA LYS A 144 7.38 9.98 -16.74
C LYS A 144 8.07 11.25 -16.25
N GLY A 145 9.38 11.26 -16.11
CA GLY A 145 10.12 12.38 -15.52
C GLY A 145 9.80 12.60 -14.04
N ASP A 146 9.48 11.54 -13.30
CA ASP A 146 9.00 11.61 -11.92
C ASP A 146 10.14 11.77 -10.91
N LEU A 147 10.31 12.98 -10.42
CA LEU A 147 11.39 13.33 -9.48
C LEU A 147 11.23 12.69 -8.09
N ARG A 148 10.08 12.06 -7.76
CA ARG A 148 9.94 11.30 -6.50
C ARG A 148 10.94 10.16 -6.43
N LEU A 149 11.34 9.60 -7.60
CA LEU A 149 12.35 8.55 -7.70
C LEU A 149 13.67 8.95 -7.01
N LEU A 150 14.09 10.22 -7.10
CA LEU A 150 15.30 10.74 -6.43
C LEU A 150 15.21 10.79 -4.90
N LYS A 151 14.01 10.54 -4.33
CA LYS A 151 13.79 10.36 -2.90
C LYS A 151 13.59 8.90 -2.53
N PHE A 152 13.07 8.11 -3.47
CA PHE A 152 12.88 6.67 -3.29
C PHE A 152 14.21 5.92 -3.31
N ALA A 153 15.19 6.42 -4.09
CA ALA A 153 16.48 5.78 -4.31
C ALA A 153 17.64 6.75 -4.15
N ASP A 154 18.78 6.23 -3.70
CA ASP A 154 20.07 6.93 -3.78
C ASP A 154 20.70 6.68 -5.16
N PRO A 155 21.52 7.62 -5.69
CA PRO A 155 22.30 7.42 -6.91
C PRO A 155 23.12 6.12 -6.88
N ALA A 156 23.22 5.44 -8.01
CA ALA A 156 24.15 4.33 -8.18
C ALA A 156 25.58 4.87 -8.29
N PRO A 157 26.56 4.34 -7.51
CA PRO A 157 27.94 4.84 -7.54
C PRO A 157 28.59 4.84 -8.95
N ASP A 158 28.29 3.84 -9.77
CA ASP A 158 28.84 3.76 -11.14
C ASP A 158 28.23 4.86 -12.03
N ALA A 159 26.93 5.18 -11.89
CA ALA A 159 26.28 6.25 -12.60
C ALA A 159 26.87 7.65 -12.25
N GLU A 160 27.17 7.87 -10.95
CA GLU A 160 27.88 9.08 -10.51
C GLU A 160 29.29 9.15 -11.10
N ALA A 161 30.04 8.03 -11.11
CA ALA A 161 31.38 7.97 -11.67
C ALA A 161 31.42 8.21 -13.19
N GLU A 162 30.37 7.85 -13.91
CA GLU A 162 30.17 8.11 -15.32
C GLU A 162 29.72 9.55 -15.61
N GLY A 163 29.39 10.34 -14.59
CA GLY A 163 28.97 11.74 -14.70
C GLY A 163 27.52 11.90 -15.16
N LEU A 164 26.67 10.89 -14.93
CA LEU A 164 25.23 10.98 -15.20
C LEU A 164 24.57 12.01 -14.25
N SER A 165 23.34 12.40 -14.53
CA SER A 165 22.63 13.42 -13.76
C SER A 165 21.12 13.22 -13.76
N GLY A 166 20.43 13.85 -12.82
CA GLY A 166 18.97 13.74 -12.71
C GLY A 166 18.51 12.31 -12.47
N LEU A 167 17.46 11.86 -13.15
CA LEU A 167 16.93 10.52 -13.01
C LEU A 167 17.88 9.41 -13.50
N ASP A 168 18.78 9.72 -14.45
CA ASP A 168 19.77 8.78 -14.94
C ASP A 168 20.80 8.34 -13.88
N LEU A 169 20.82 9.00 -12.71
CA LEU A 169 21.60 8.55 -11.55
C LEU A 169 21.03 7.30 -10.89
N ILE A 170 19.74 7.06 -11.08
CA ILE A 170 19.07 5.88 -10.50
C ILE A 170 19.20 4.72 -11.48
N GLN A 171 19.62 3.58 -10.96
CA GLN A 171 19.83 2.36 -11.73
C GLN A 171 19.11 1.20 -11.04
N GLY A 172 17.94 0.86 -11.55
CA GLY A 172 17.11 -0.20 -11.00
C GLY A 172 17.69 -1.59 -11.27
N MET A 173 17.62 -2.45 -10.26
CA MET A 173 18.00 -3.86 -10.40
C MET A 173 16.86 -4.66 -11.04
N THR A 174 17.16 -5.49 -12.02
CA THR A 174 16.18 -6.43 -12.59
C THR A 174 15.61 -7.31 -11.49
N TYR A 175 14.30 -7.23 -11.27
CA TYR A 175 13.63 -8.01 -10.25
C TYR A 175 13.29 -9.42 -10.73
N GLY A 176 13.17 -10.36 -9.75
CA GLY A 176 12.73 -11.73 -10.02
C GLY A 176 13.70 -12.57 -10.84
N ILE A 177 15.00 -12.26 -10.80
CA ILE A 177 16.07 -13.08 -11.35
C ILE A 177 16.58 -14.08 -10.30
N SER A 178 17.28 -15.14 -10.76
CA SER A 178 17.86 -16.13 -9.86
C SER A 178 18.88 -15.53 -8.89
N ASN A 179 19.11 -16.19 -7.75
CA ASN A 179 20.12 -15.78 -6.77
C ASN A 179 21.53 -15.67 -7.38
N ASP A 180 21.89 -16.58 -8.30
CA ASP A 180 23.20 -16.55 -8.97
C ASP A 180 23.33 -15.33 -9.88
N ALA A 181 22.29 -15.01 -10.65
CA ALA A 181 22.25 -13.83 -11.50
C ALA A 181 22.29 -12.53 -10.65
N ALA A 182 21.51 -12.47 -9.57
CA ALA A 182 21.51 -11.34 -8.64
C ALA A 182 22.89 -11.16 -7.97
N GLY A 183 23.53 -12.25 -7.55
CA GLY A 183 24.86 -12.24 -6.92
C GLY A 183 25.99 -11.80 -7.86
N ALA A 184 25.79 -11.84 -9.17
CA ALA A 184 26.76 -11.35 -10.17
C ALA A 184 26.71 -9.83 -10.37
N ILE A 185 25.63 -9.16 -9.93
CA ILE A 185 25.48 -7.70 -10.05
C ILE A 185 26.26 -7.02 -8.91
N GLN A 186 27.12 -6.07 -9.28
CA GLN A 186 27.87 -5.30 -8.30
C GLN A 186 26.98 -4.28 -7.60
N ASN A 187 27.18 -4.08 -6.30
CA ASN A 187 26.43 -3.08 -5.54
C ASN A 187 26.60 -1.64 -6.06
N SER A 188 27.73 -1.35 -6.71
CA SER A 188 27.97 -0.04 -7.33
C SER A 188 27.14 0.23 -8.59
N ALA A 189 26.64 -0.82 -9.22
CA ALA A 189 25.87 -0.73 -10.47
C ALA A 189 24.37 -0.53 -10.26
N VAL A 190 23.88 -0.53 -9.01
CA VAL A 190 22.45 -0.43 -8.69
C VAL A 190 22.18 0.59 -7.61
N SER A 191 20.95 1.13 -7.59
CA SER A 191 20.46 2.08 -6.60
C SER A 191 19.76 1.36 -5.45
N PHE A 192 20.09 1.77 -4.23
CA PHE A 192 19.44 1.29 -3.01
C PHE A 192 18.32 2.25 -2.57
N PRO A 193 17.36 1.79 -1.71
CA PRO A 193 16.38 2.70 -1.12
C PRO A 193 17.04 3.94 -0.52
N GLY A 194 16.49 5.11 -0.80
CA GLY A 194 17.10 6.39 -0.49
C GLY A 194 17.23 6.69 1.02
N ALA A 195 18.05 7.68 1.33
CA ALA A 195 18.26 8.12 2.73
C ALA A 195 16.95 8.50 3.43
N ALA A 196 15.96 9.03 2.71
CA ALA A 196 14.64 9.34 3.26
C ALA A 196 13.90 8.11 3.82
N ILE A 197 14.29 6.89 3.41
CA ILE A 197 13.71 5.62 3.87
C ILE A 197 14.64 4.95 4.88
N ARG A 198 15.96 5.01 4.66
CA ARG A 198 16.97 4.28 5.43
C ARG A 198 17.55 5.03 6.63
N SER A 199 17.18 6.30 6.85
CA SER A 199 17.60 7.02 8.05
C SER A 199 17.03 6.37 9.30
N GLN A 200 17.76 6.46 10.42
CA GLN A 200 17.39 5.80 11.68
C GLN A 200 16.03 6.27 12.21
N ASP A 201 15.73 7.55 12.04
CA ASP A 201 14.48 8.21 12.43
C ASP A 201 13.50 8.38 11.27
N SER A 202 13.71 7.70 10.14
CA SER A 202 12.84 7.78 8.96
C SER A 202 11.40 7.47 9.33
N PRO A 203 10.43 8.38 9.09
CA PRO A 203 9.05 8.13 9.42
C PRO A 203 8.44 7.07 8.49
N LEU A 204 7.55 6.24 9.04
CA LEU A 204 6.80 5.27 8.26
C LEU A 204 5.43 5.85 7.88
N PRO A 205 5.11 6.05 6.60
CA PRO A 205 3.76 6.43 6.19
C PRO A 205 2.80 5.25 6.44
N ILE A 206 1.77 5.51 7.25
CA ILE A 206 0.69 4.55 7.52
C ILE A 206 -0.45 4.80 6.53
N TYR A 207 -0.85 6.06 6.38
CA TYR A 207 -1.82 6.50 5.38
C TYR A 207 -1.59 7.98 5.03
N THR A 208 -1.72 8.32 3.74
CA THR A 208 -1.32 9.65 3.26
C THR A 208 -2.47 10.41 2.59
N LEU A 209 -2.35 11.74 2.55
CA LEU A 209 -3.29 12.59 1.81
C LEU A 209 -3.32 12.25 0.32
N ALA A 210 -2.18 11.85 -0.25
CA ALA A 210 -2.11 11.39 -1.62
C ALA A 210 -3.08 10.23 -1.87
N GLN A 211 -3.09 9.22 -0.98
CA GLN A 211 -4.00 8.07 -1.08
C GLN A 211 -5.47 8.48 -0.93
N VAL A 212 -5.78 9.45 -0.05
CA VAL A 212 -7.14 9.98 0.12
C VAL A 212 -7.60 10.68 -1.17
N HIS A 213 -6.81 11.62 -1.69
CA HIS A 213 -7.19 12.37 -2.89
C HIS A 213 -7.31 11.47 -4.12
N LEU A 214 -6.37 10.55 -4.33
CA LEU A 214 -6.45 9.60 -5.45
C LEU A 214 -7.65 8.64 -5.31
N SER A 215 -8.05 8.30 -4.07
CA SER A 215 -9.29 7.55 -3.84
C SER A 215 -10.53 8.40 -4.14
N HIS A 216 -10.51 9.70 -3.85
CA HIS A 216 -11.57 10.62 -4.24
C HIS A 216 -11.64 10.80 -5.76
N ALA A 217 -10.50 10.87 -6.45
CA ALA A 217 -10.47 10.92 -7.91
C ALA A 217 -11.17 9.70 -8.54
N GLU A 218 -10.88 8.51 -8.02
CA GLU A 218 -11.52 7.27 -8.47
C GLU A 218 -13.02 7.24 -8.13
N ALA A 219 -13.42 7.60 -6.92
CA ALA A 219 -14.79 7.61 -6.48
C ALA A 219 -15.64 8.59 -7.31
N THR A 220 -15.11 9.79 -7.62
CA THR A 220 -15.78 10.76 -8.50
C THR A 220 -15.90 10.26 -9.94
N LEU A 221 -14.92 9.49 -10.43
CA LEU A 221 -14.98 8.83 -11.72
C LEU A 221 -16.11 7.78 -11.78
N HIS A 222 -16.35 7.07 -10.66
CA HIS A 222 -17.49 6.16 -10.49
C HIS A 222 -18.84 6.89 -10.34
N GLY A 223 -18.87 8.22 -10.26
CA GLY A 223 -20.09 9.02 -10.06
C GLY A 223 -20.60 9.02 -8.61
N TRP A 224 -19.75 8.67 -7.63
CA TRP A 224 -20.08 8.71 -6.21
C TRP A 224 -20.12 10.16 -5.69
N SER A 225 -20.89 10.40 -4.62
CA SER A 225 -21.11 11.74 -4.04
C SER A 225 -19.90 12.22 -3.25
N VAL A 226 -18.83 12.57 -3.96
CA VAL A 226 -17.63 13.22 -3.42
C VAL A 226 -17.55 14.62 -4.00
N PRO A 227 -17.35 15.70 -3.17
CA PRO A 227 -17.21 17.06 -3.70
C PRO A 227 -15.98 17.19 -4.60
N GLY A 228 -16.12 17.80 -5.78
CA GLY A 228 -15.04 17.99 -6.74
C GLY A 228 -15.21 17.12 -7.99
N ASP A 229 -14.15 17.01 -8.76
CA ASP A 229 -14.10 16.21 -9.99
C ASP A 229 -12.81 15.35 -10.02
N PRO A 230 -12.73 14.34 -10.90
CA PRO A 230 -11.58 13.43 -10.94
C PRO A 230 -10.24 14.14 -11.15
N ALA A 231 -10.20 15.15 -12.03
CA ALA A 231 -8.94 15.86 -12.35
C ALA A 231 -8.47 16.71 -11.17
N THR A 232 -9.39 17.38 -10.48
CA THR A 232 -9.07 18.18 -9.27
C THR A 232 -8.46 17.28 -8.19
N HIS A 233 -9.07 16.13 -7.92
CA HIS A 233 -8.57 15.20 -6.92
C HIS A 233 -7.27 14.51 -7.35
N TYR A 234 -7.13 14.14 -8.63
CA TYR A 234 -5.88 13.61 -9.17
C TYR A 234 -4.73 14.59 -8.95
N ASN A 235 -4.91 15.86 -9.34
CA ASN A 235 -3.89 16.89 -9.17
C ASN A 235 -3.53 17.09 -7.68
N ALA A 236 -4.52 17.12 -6.80
CA ALA A 236 -4.31 17.22 -5.36
C ALA A 236 -3.53 16.01 -4.80
N GLY A 237 -3.86 14.80 -5.25
CA GLY A 237 -3.20 13.58 -4.84
C GLY A 237 -1.73 13.52 -5.28
N VAL A 238 -1.46 13.88 -6.54
CA VAL A 238 -0.08 13.98 -7.05
C VAL A 238 0.70 15.02 -6.26
N THR A 239 0.12 16.21 -6.04
CA THR A 239 0.77 17.28 -5.28
C THR A 239 1.09 16.83 -3.86
N ALA A 240 0.14 16.22 -3.15
CA ALA A 240 0.35 15.69 -1.80
C ALA A 240 1.45 14.61 -1.77
N SER A 241 1.53 13.75 -2.79
CA SER A 241 2.59 12.75 -2.90
C SER A 241 3.97 13.38 -3.09
N PHE A 242 4.09 14.43 -3.90
CA PHE A 242 5.35 15.16 -4.01
C PHE A 242 5.72 15.90 -2.71
N GLU A 243 4.76 16.54 -2.05
CA GLU A 243 4.98 17.26 -0.79
C GLU A 243 5.41 16.33 0.35
N GLN A 244 4.89 15.10 0.39
CA GLN A 244 5.33 14.07 1.35
C GLN A 244 6.85 13.83 1.29
N TRP A 245 7.45 13.86 0.09
CA TRP A 245 8.87 13.53 -0.13
C TRP A 245 9.79 14.75 -0.25
N TRP A 246 9.27 15.87 -0.73
CA TRP A 246 10.04 17.07 -1.02
C TRP A 246 9.70 18.26 -0.10
N GLY A 247 8.72 18.09 0.81
CA GLY A 247 8.23 19.19 1.63
C GLY A 247 7.68 20.34 0.78
N ALA A 248 8.00 21.58 1.15
CA ALA A 248 7.51 22.77 0.45
C ALA A 248 7.94 22.85 -1.04
N ASP A 249 9.07 22.26 -1.40
CA ASP A 249 9.55 22.23 -2.79
C ASP A 249 8.73 21.26 -3.66
N GLY A 250 7.99 20.36 -3.03
CA GLY A 250 7.13 19.38 -3.69
C GLY A 250 6.06 20.00 -4.55
N THR A 251 5.46 21.12 -4.13
CA THR A 251 4.40 21.80 -4.88
C THR A 251 4.87 22.23 -6.29
N SER A 252 6.07 22.79 -6.40
CA SER A 252 6.61 23.22 -7.70
C SER A 252 7.03 22.04 -8.59
N ALA A 253 7.59 20.99 -7.98
CA ALA A 253 7.94 19.75 -8.68
C ALA A 253 6.69 19.04 -9.21
N ALA A 254 5.62 18.95 -8.39
CA ALA A 254 4.33 18.41 -8.78
C ALA A 254 3.70 19.19 -9.96
N ALA A 255 3.75 20.52 -9.93
CA ALA A 255 3.22 21.34 -11.01
C ALA A 255 3.90 21.02 -12.35
N SER A 256 5.23 20.92 -12.37
CA SER A 256 6.00 20.57 -13.57
C SER A 256 5.72 19.13 -14.04
N TYR A 257 5.53 18.21 -13.11
CA TYR A 257 5.16 16.82 -13.42
C TYR A 257 3.76 16.73 -14.03
N LEU A 258 2.78 17.43 -13.45
CA LEU A 258 1.39 17.43 -13.91
C LEU A 258 1.20 18.06 -15.29
N GLU A 259 2.05 19.00 -15.70
CA GLU A 259 2.06 19.55 -17.07
C GLU A 259 2.35 18.46 -18.12
N GLN A 260 3.17 17.46 -17.76
CA GLN A 260 3.57 16.35 -18.65
C GLN A 260 2.70 15.11 -18.45
N ASN A 261 2.13 14.95 -17.26
CA ASN A 261 1.33 13.81 -16.86
C ASN A 261 -0.07 14.23 -16.33
N PRO A 262 -0.90 14.89 -17.16
CA PRO A 262 -2.22 15.34 -16.73
C PRO A 262 -3.14 14.13 -16.50
N TYR A 263 -4.21 14.35 -15.72
CA TYR A 263 -5.29 13.38 -15.60
C TYR A 263 -5.89 13.06 -16.96
N VAL A 264 -6.08 11.78 -17.26
CA VAL A 264 -6.72 11.31 -18.49
C VAL A 264 -7.91 10.40 -18.15
N ASP A 265 -7.67 9.36 -17.33
CA ASP A 265 -8.63 8.29 -17.06
C ASP A 265 -8.28 7.55 -15.75
N LEU A 266 -8.93 6.40 -15.53
CA LEU A 266 -8.67 5.52 -14.39
C LEU A 266 -7.19 5.04 -14.35
N ASN A 267 -6.56 4.81 -15.50
CA ASN A 267 -5.18 4.33 -15.55
C ASN A 267 -4.20 5.37 -15.00
N SER A 268 -4.48 6.67 -15.24
CA SER A 268 -3.70 7.76 -14.64
C SER A 268 -3.79 7.70 -13.10
N ILE A 269 -5.00 7.52 -12.55
CA ILE A 269 -5.23 7.40 -11.11
C ILE A 269 -4.52 6.16 -10.56
N ALA A 270 -4.67 5.02 -11.22
CA ALA A 270 -4.10 3.74 -10.79
C ALA A 270 -2.57 3.78 -10.73
N TYR A 271 -1.91 4.39 -11.72
CA TYR A 271 -0.47 4.61 -11.71
C TYR A 271 -0.05 5.46 -10.50
N GLU A 272 -0.71 6.59 -10.27
CA GLU A 272 -0.36 7.47 -9.16
C GLU A 272 -0.65 6.82 -7.78
N LYS A 273 -1.68 6.02 -7.65
CA LYS A 273 -1.93 5.20 -6.44
C LYS A 273 -0.79 4.22 -6.18
N TRP A 274 -0.29 3.56 -7.24
CA TRP A 274 0.83 2.63 -7.13
C TRP A 274 2.10 3.33 -6.68
N VAL A 275 2.43 4.50 -7.24
CA VAL A 275 3.59 5.31 -6.83
C VAL A 275 3.41 5.88 -5.43
N ALA A 276 2.25 6.45 -5.11
CA ALA A 276 1.98 7.08 -3.81
C ALA A 276 1.95 6.07 -2.64
N ALA A 277 1.70 4.80 -2.93
CA ALA A 277 1.75 3.74 -1.91
C ALA A 277 3.18 3.36 -1.50
N PHE A 278 4.23 3.80 -2.20
CA PHE A 278 5.61 3.50 -1.80
C PHE A 278 5.97 4.16 -0.45
N PRO A 279 6.60 3.44 0.52
CA PRO A 279 7.11 2.08 0.47
C PRO A 279 6.15 0.99 0.97
N SER A 280 4.85 1.23 1.03
CA SER A 280 3.83 0.25 1.47
C SER A 280 3.49 -0.76 0.36
N GLY A 281 4.40 -1.69 0.10
CA GLY A 281 4.27 -2.63 -1.02
C GLY A 281 2.99 -3.49 -1.02
N TYR A 282 2.44 -3.81 0.15
CA TYR A 282 1.19 -4.59 0.22
C TYR A 282 -0.04 -3.77 -0.20
N GLU A 283 -0.07 -2.48 0.10
CA GLU A 283 -1.13 -1.60 -0.37
C GLU A 283 -1.01 -1.36 -1.87
N ALA A 284 0.21 -1.09 -2.36
CA ALA A 284 0.48 -0.98 -3.79
C ALA A 284 0.06 -2.24 -4.56
N TRP A 285 0.36 -3.42 -4.01
CA TRP A 285 -0.01 -4.70 -4.61
C TRP A 285 -1.53 -4.96 -4.58
N ALA A 286 -2.23 -4.53 -3.54
CA ALA A 286 -3.68 -4.64 -3.46
C ALA A 286 -4.39 -3.72 -4.46
N GLU A 287 -3.95 -2.46 -4.57
CA GLU A 287 -4.49 -1.53 -5.56
C GLU A 287 -4.17 -1.97 -7.00
N TRP A 288 -2.95 -2.47 -7.26
CA TRP A 288 -2.58 -3.00 -8.55
C TRP A 288 -3.47 -4.17 -8.98
N ARG A 289 -3.71 -5.16 -8.12
CA ARG A 289 -4.59 -6.29 -8.43
C ARG A 289 -6.02 -5.87 -8.74
N ARG A 290 -6.50 -4.83 -8.04
CA ARG A 290 -7.86 -4.31 -8.22
C ARG A 290 -8.05 -3.50 -9.50
N LEU A 291 -7.00 -2.81 -9.94
CA LEU A 291 -7.06 -1.87 -11.07
C LEU A 291 -6.35 -2.38 -12.32
N ASP A 292 -5.62 -3.49 -12.23
CA ASP A 292 -4.77 -4.07 -13.29
C ASP A 292 -3.80 -3.06 -13.94
N HIS A 293 -3.43 -2.01 -13.19
CA HIS A 293 -2.57 -0.95 -13.68
C HIS A 293 -1.66 -0.40 -12.55
N PRO A 294 -0.38 -0.03 -12.85
CA PRO A 294 0.29 -0.03 -14.16
C PRO A 294 0.50 -1.44 -14.71
N VAL A 295 0.77 -1.53 -16.03
CA VAL A 295 1.08 -2.83 -16.65
C VAL A 295 2.45 -3.28 -16.18
N LEU A 296 2.48 -4.30 -15.32
CA LEU A 296 3.71 -4.84 -14.77
C LEU A 296 4.13 -6.12 -15.51
N THR A 297 5.43 -6.34 -15.62
CA THR A 297 6.00 -7.55 -16.20
C THR A 297 6.18 -8.60 -15.10
N PRO A 298 5.80 -9.88 -15.33
CA PRO A 298 6.12 -10.96 -14.42
C PRO A 298 7.62 -11.12 -14.15
N ALA A 299 7.97 -11.71 -13.00
CA ALA A 299 9.34 -12.03 -12.66
C ALA A 299 9.99 -12.91 -13.75
N VAL A 300 11.26 -12.64 -14.09
CA VAL A 300 12.00 -13.39 -15.12
C VAL A 300 12.05 -14.89 -14.78
N ASP A 301 12.33 -15.21 -13.52
CA ASP A 301 12.38 -16.56 -12.99
C ASP A 301 11.17 -16.88 -12.10
N ALA A 302 9.94 -16.57 -12.59
CA ALA A 302 8.72 -16.84 -11.86
C ALA A 302 8.59 -18.34 -11.49
N GLN A 303 8.28 -18.62 -10.22
CA GLN A 303 8.23 -19.99 -9.67
C GLN A 303 6.81 -20.55 -9.54
N ASN A 304 5.79 -19.71 -9.71
CA ASN A 304 4.39 -20.15 -9.68
C ASN A 304 3.98 -20.79 -11.01
N THR A 305 2.89 -21.57 -11.00
CA THR A 305 2.47 -22.38 -12.14
C THR A 305 2.10 -21.55 -13.38
N SER A 306 1.49 -20.37 -13.16
CA SER A 306 1.07 -19.49 -14.26
C SER A 306 2.24 -18.72 -14.89
N GLY A 307 3.35 -18.53 -14.17
CA GLY A 307 4.42 -17.62 -14.57
C GLY A 307 4.02 -16.15 -14.54
N GLN A 308 2.84 -15.82 -13.99
CA GLN A 308 2.34 -14.46 -13.87
C GLN A 308 2.68 -13.87 -12.50
N ILE A 309 2.39 -12.58 -12.31
CA ILE A 309 2.54 -11.93 -11.01
C ILE A 309 1.54 -12.57 -10.03
N PRO A 310 1.98 -13.02 -8.84
CA PRO A 310 1.10 -13.58 -7.84
C PRO A 310 -0.04 -12.64 -7.44
N VAL A 311 -1.25 -13.17 -7.32
CA VAL A 311 -2.44 -12.39 -6.91
C VAL A 311 -2.89 -12.67 -5.48
N ARG A 312 -2.26 -13.63 -4.79
CA ARG A 312 -2.42 -13.89 -3.34
C ARG A 312 -1.20 -14.60 -2.76
N HIS A 313 -1.14 -14.70 -1.45
CA HIS A 313 -0.28 -15.66 -0.75
C HIS A 313 -1.00 -16.98 -0.57
N ALA A 314 -0.30 -18.09 -0.72
CA ALA A 314 -0.77 -19.37 -0.21
C ALA A 314 -0.77 -19.37 1.32
N TYR A 315 -1.64 -20.18 1.93
CA TYR A 315 -1.62 -20.39 3.38
C TYR A 315 -0.33 -21.06 3.83
N GLY A 316 0.02 -20.87 5.09
CA GLY A 316 1.14 -21.60 5.68
C GLY A 316 0.83 -23.10 5.76
N GLN A 317 1.85 -23.94 5.58
CA GLN A 317 1.70 -25.40 5.65
C GLN A 317 1.04 -25.89 6.95
N THR A 318 1.26 -25.19 8.05
CA THR A 318 0.68 -25.52 9.37
C THR A 318 -0.84 -25.38 9.40
N GLU A 319 -1.46 -24.62 8.51
CA GLU A 319 -2.92 -24.44 8.48
C GLU A 319 -3.63 -25.75 8.15
N SER A 320 -3.18 -26.47 7.13
CA SER A 320 -3.74 -27.76 6.76
C SER A 320 -3.47 -28.84 7.80
N GLU A 321 -2.38 -28.74 8.58
CA GLU A 321 -2.01 -29.70 9.62
C GLU A 321 -2.78 -29.49 10.93
N LEU A 322 -2.96 -28.23 11.35
CA LEU A 322 -3.50 -27.88 12.67
C LEU A 322 -5.02 -27.59 12.65
N ASN A 323 -5.53 -27.08 11.53
CA ASN A 323 -6.94 -26.72 11.35
C ASN A 323 -7.50 -27.26 10.02
N GLY A 324 -7.11 -28.48 9.64
CA GLY A 324 -7.33 -29.05 8.30
C GLY A 324 -8.79 -29.04 7.84
N VAL A 325 -9.74 -29.34 8.71
CA VAL A 325 -11.18 -29.37 8.35
C VAL A 325 -11.67 -27.99 7.90
N ASN A 326 -11.34 -26.93 8.64
CA ASN A 326 -11.76 -25.58 8.31
C ASN A 326 -10.94 -25.00 7.15
N TYR A 327 -9.65 -25.37 7.06
CA TYR A 327 -8.81 -25.05 5.91
C TYR A 327 -9.39 -25.65 4.62
N ASP A 328 -9.71 -26.92 4.59
CA ASP A 328 -10.30 -27.60 3.41
C ASP A 328 -11.64 -26.97 3.01
N ALA A 329 -12.47 -26.61 4.01
CA ALA A 329 -13.73 -25.91 3.77
C ALA A 329 -13.49 -24.54 3.10
N ALA A 330 -12.53 -23.76 3.60
CA ALA A 330 -12.18 -22.46 3.03
C ALA A 330 -11.66 -22.58 1.58
N VAL A 331 -10.71 -23.50 1.35
CA VAL A 331 -10.13 -23.75 0.02
C VAL A 331 -11.17 -24.23 -0.98
N SER A 332 -12.15 -25.05 -0.54
CA SER A 332 -13.23 -25.53 -1.42
C SER A 332 -14.11 -24.42 -1.98
N VAL A 333 -14.22 -23.28 -1.28
CA VAL A 333 -15.06 -22.15 -1.68
C VAL A 333 -14.22 -21.05 -2.33
N GLN A 334 -13.08 -20.69 -1.74
CA GLN A 334 -12.22 -19.63 -2.24
C GLN A 334 -11.49 -20.02 -3.54
N GLY A 335 -11.26 -21.31 -3.76
CA GLY A 335 -10.46 -21.86 -4.84
C GLY A 335 -9.11 -22.42 -4.35
N PRO A 336 -8.31 -23.01 -5.28
CA PRO A 336 -7.06 -23.67 -4.94
C PRO A 336 -6.10 -22.80 -4.13
N ASP A 337 -5.46 -23.40 -3.12
CA ASP A 337 -4.47 -22.71 -2.31
C ASP A 337 -3.13 -22.60 -3.06
N ASN A 338 -3.03 -21.60 -3.91
CA ASN A 338 -1.85 -21.27 -4.70
C ASN A 338 -1.72 -19.74 -4.87
N LEU A 339 -0.72 -19.31 -5.61
CA LEU A 339 -0.42 -17.89 -5.82
C LEU A 339 -1.29 -17.24 -6.92
N ASP A 340 -2.05 -18.04 -7.68
CA ASP A 340 -2.75 -17.63 -8.90
C ASP A 340 -4.27 -17.50 -8.70
N THR A 341 -4.79 -17.91 -7.53
CA THR A 341 -6.22 -17.82 -7.20
C THR A 341 -6.56 -16.39 -6.77
N LYS A 342 -7.47 -15.74 -7.51
CA LYS A 342 -7.93 -14.38 -7.22
C LYS A 342 -8.70 -14.31 -5.90
N LEU A 343 -8.62 -13.17 -5.25
CA LEU A 343 -9.40 -12.85 -4.06
C LEU A 343 -10.83 -12.43 -4.44
N TRP A 344 -11.75 -12.49 -3.48
CA TRP A 344 -13.16 -12.18 -3.72
C TRP A 344 -13.41 -10.78 -4.30
N TRP A 345 -12.64 -9.77 -3.87
CA TRP A 345 -12.78 -8.40 -4.39
C TRP A 345 -12.01 -8.18 -5.71
N ASP A 346 -11.14 -9.09 -6.13
CA ASP A 346 -10.35 -9.02 -7.37
C ASP A 346 -11.17 -9.64 -8.52
N VAL A 347 -11.99 -8.82 -9.15
CA VAL A 347 -12.98 -9.25 -10.15
C VAL A 347 -12.59 -8.97 -11.60
N ASN A 348 -11.42 -8.36 -11.85
CA ASN A 348 -10.92 -7.99 -13.18
C ASN A 348 -10.25 -9.14 -13.91
#